data_4f077d698ca86d0914b853e1d0930942
#
_entry.id   4f077d698ca86d0914b853e1d0930942
#
_cell.length_a   1.000
_cell.length_b   1.000
_cell.length_c   1.000
_cell.angle_alpha   90.00
_cell.angle_beta   90.00
_cell.angle_gamma   90.00
#
_symmetry.space_group_name_H-M   'P 1'
#
loop_
_entity.id
_entity.type
_entity.pdbx_description
1 polymer ?
#
loop_
_entity_poly.entity_id
_entity_poly.type
_entity_poly.pdbx_seq_one_letter_code
_entity_poly.pdbx_strand_id
1 'polypeptide(L)'
;RALLSEEETKKILNGKKTNFYFFSLGLKNRKNVIYSKFLSQIFSNKKNHLKGIKTCNMAFYREDCININGFNNDFEGWGREDSEFVARLINNRVKRKSIYFSAIQLHLWHNENSRLSLKRNDLMLHNVINNRIKWCKNGINTIKKNGS
;
A
#
# COMPACT_ATOMS: atom_id res chain seq x y z
N ARG A 1 3.03 -9.16 0.70
CA ARG A 1 2.26 -9.60 1.87
C ARG A 1 1.65 -10.97 1.64
N ALA A 2 1.56 -11.79 2.69
CA ALA A 2 0.76 -12.99 2.73
C ALA A 2 -0.62 -12.68 3.36
N LEU A 3 -1.67 -13.39 2.91
CA LEU A 3 -3.05 -13.18 3.39
C LEU A 3 -3.45 -14.35 4.25
N LEU A 4 -3.95 -14.08 5.44
CA LEU A 4 -4.48 -15.07 6.37
C LEU A 4 -5.94 -15.40 6.05
N SER A 5 -6.35 -16.65 6.34
CA SER A 5 -7.77 -17.01 6.38
C SER A 5 -8.46 -16.37 7.60
N GLU A 6 -9.78 -16.38 7.60
CA GLU A 6 -10.58 -15.92 8.74
C GLU A 6 -10.25 -16.71 10.01
N GLU A 7 -10.13 -18.03 9.90
CA GLU A 7 -9.80 -18.90 11.01
C GLU A 7 -8.43 -18.58 11.63
N GLU A 8 -7.38 -18.42 10.81
CA GLU A 8 -6.05 -18.07 11.29
C GLU A 8 -6.02 -16.67 11.91
N THR A 9 -6.79 -15.74 11.35
CA THR A 9 -6.96 -14.41 11.93
C THR A 9 -7.59 -14.48 13.32
N LYS A 10 -8.67 -15.26 13.51
CA LYS A 10 -9.29 -15.46 14.82
C LYS A 10 -8.33 -16.09 15.83
N LYS A 11 -7.48 -17.04 15.42
CA LYS A 11 -6.45 -17.64 16.29
C LYS A 11 -5.46 -16.58 16.80
N ILE A 12 -5.01 -15.67 15.93
CA ILE A 12 -4.10 -14.57 16.34
C ILE A 12 -4.78 -13.62 17.32
N LEU A 13 -5.99 -13.17 16.99
CA LEU A 13 -6.74 -12.22 17.84
C LEU A 13 -7.05 -12.80 19.23
N ASN A 14 -7.19 -14.13 19.33
CA ASN A 14 -7.40 -14.84 20.61
C ASN A 14 -6.07 -15.14 21.35
N GLY A 15 -4.99 -14.48 21.00
CA GLY A 15 -3.68 -14.61 21.67
C GLY A 15 -2.93 -15.91 21.39
N LYS A 16 -3.40 -16.75 20.46
CA LYS A 16 -2.68 -17.96 20.03
C LYS A 16 -1.51 -17.52 19.18
N LYS A 17 -0.27 -17.73 19.66
CA LYS A 17 0.94 -17.49 18.90
C LYS A 17 0.99 -18.43 17.71
N THR A 18 1.01 -17.89 16.51
CA THR A 18 1.11 -18.66 15.26
C THR A 18 2.36 -18.26 14.51
N ASN A 19 3.19 -19.25 14.21
CA ASN A 19 4.30 -19.10 13.28
C ASN A 19 3.82 -19.50 11.88
N PHE A 20 4.10 -18.64 10.89
CA PHE A 20 3.69 -18.89 9.51
C PHE A 20 4.91 -19.17 8.64
N TYR A 21 4.89 -20.33 8.01
CA TYR A 21 5.90 -20.81 7.08
C TYR A 21 5.28 -21.03 5.70
N PHE A 22 6.11 -21.27 4.72
CA PHE A 22 5.67 -21.50 3.34
C PHE A 22 4.57 -22.60 3.21
N PHE A 23 4.64 -23.64 4.03
CA PHE A 23 3.67 -24.76 4.03
C PHE A 23 2.48 -24.56 4.97
N SER A 24 2.37 -23.44 5.68
CA SER A 24 1.26 -23.21 6.61
C SER A 24 -0.09 -23.25 5.89
N LEU A 25 -1.06 -23.96 6.50
CA LEU A 25 -2.46 -23.94 6.06
C LEU A 25 -3.09 -22.55 6.30
N GLY A 26 -4.18 -22.23 5.60
CA GLY A 26 -4.88 -20.97 5.77
C GLY A 26 -4.12 -19.72 5.31
N LEU A 27 -3.02 -19.89 4.56
CA LEU A 27 -2.17 -18.81 4.06
C LEU A 27 -2.23 -18.74 2.54
N LYS A 28 -2.66 -17.60 1.99
CA LYS A 28 -2.55 -17.26 0.56
C LYS A 28 -1.27 -16.47 0.29
N ASN A 29 -0.76 -16.54 -0.95
CA ASN A 29 0.51 -15.88 -1.36
C ASN A 29 1.72 -16.32 -0.51
N ARG A 30 1.84 -17.62 -0.24
CA ARG A 30 2.83 -18.26 0.65
C ARG A 30 4.28 -17.85 0.39
N LYS A 31 4.67 -17.59 -0.87
CA LYS A 31 6.02 -17.10 -1.23
C LYS A 31 6.41 -15.80 -0.52
N ASN A 32 5.44 -15.04 -0.03
CA ASN A 32 5.70 -13.77 0.64
C ASN A 32 6.06 -13.92 2.14
N VAL A 33 6.10 -15.14 2.69
CA VAL A 33 6.61 -15.42 4.04
C VAL A 33 8.05 -15.94 4.04
N ILE A 34 8.65 -16.09 2.87
CA ILE A 34 10.05 -16.50 2.76
C ILE A 34 10.92 -15.29 3.13
N TYR A 35 11.76 -15.46 4.16
CA TYR A 35 12.74 -14.47 4.56
C TYR A 35 14.14 -14.91 4.14
N SER A 36 14.86 -14.04 3.41
CA SER A 36 16.24 -14.26 3.02
C SER A 36 16.91 -12.94 2.68
N LYS A 37 17.92 -12.57 3.46
CA LYS A 37 18.72 -11.36 3.19
C LYS A 37 19.41 -11.44 1.81
N PHE A 38 19.93 -12.60 1.47
CA PHE A 38 20.62 -12.83 0.19
C PHE A 38 19.68 -12.66 -1.00
N LEU A 39 18.52 -13.34 -0.99
CA LEU A 39 17.51 -13.18 -2.05
C LEU A 39 16.97 -11.75 -2.11
N SER A 40 16.85 -11.08 -0.97
CA SER A 40 16.42 -9.68 -0.94
C SER A 40 17.38 -8.75 -1.65
N GLN A 41 18.69 -8.94 -1.52
CA GLN A 41 19.69 -8.15 -2.22
C GLN A 41 19.60 -8.32 -3.74
N ILE A 42 19.38 -9.56 -4.21
CA ILE A 42 19.30 -9.89 -5.65
C ILE A 42 17.99 -9.38 -6.27
N PHE A 43 16.85 -9.61 -5.61
CA PHE A 43 15.53 -9.40 -6.20
C PHE A 43 14.90 -8.04 -5.89
N SER A 44 15.40 -7.31 -4.87
CA SER A 44 14.89 -5.96 -4.57
C SER A 44 15.44 -4.94 -5.55
N ASN A 45 14.56 -4.26 -6.26
CA ASN A 45 14.96 -3.36 -7.33
C ASN A 45 14.14 -2.07 -7.37
N LYS A 46 14.67 -1.05 -8.03
CA LYS A 46 13.97 0.21 -8.29
C LYS A 46 13.00 0.01 -9.46
N LYS A 47 11.76 0.44 -9.27
CA LYS A 47 10.68 0.35 -10.26
C LYS A 47 9.83 1.62 -10.21
N ASN A 48 9.52 2.19 -11.37
CA ASN A 48 8.67 3.38 -11.47
C ASN A 48 7.31 3.03 -12.11
N HIS A 49 6.67 1.97 -11.63
CA HIS A 49 5.34 1.58 -12.07
C HIS A 49 4.39 1.38 -10.88
N LEU A 50 3.09 1.51 -11.11
CA LEU A 50 2.06 1.46 -10.07
C LEU A 50 1.59 0.04 -9.72
N LYS A 51 2.07 -1.00 -10.42
CA LYS A 51 1.64 -2.38 -10.16
C LYS A 51 2.05 -2.86 -8.76
N GLY A 52 1.09 -3.42 -8.04
CA GLY A 52 1.32 -4.06 -6.74
C GLY A 52 1.50 -3.10 -5.56
N ILE A 53 1.10 -1.83 -5.72
CA ILE A 53 1.07 -0.86 -4.63
C ILE A 53 -0.06 -1.22 -3.66
N LYS A 54 0.23 -1.14 -2.38
CA LYS A 54 -0.71 -1.35 -1.27
C LYS A 54 -0.25 -0.51 -0.09
N THR A 55 -1.07 0.40 0.41
CA THR A 55 -0.74 1.30 1.53
C THR A 55 -0.31 0.52 2.77
N CYS A 56 -0.98 -0.59 3.05
CA CYS A 56 -0.65 -1.45 4.18
C CYS A 56 0.74 -2.13 4.10
N ASN A 57 1.48 -1.97 3.00
CA ASN A 57 2.84 -2.51 2.83
C ASN A 57 3.71 -1.51 2.06
N MET A 58 3.77 -0.28 2.55
CA MET A 58 4.51 0.82 1.95
C MET A 58 5.19 1.65 3.04
N ALA A 59 6.42 2.07 2.76
CA ALA A 59 7.13 3.06 3.57
C ALA A 59 7.63 4.18 2.65
N PHE A 60 7.66 5.41 3.15
CA PHE A 60 8.13 6.59 2.45
C PHE A 60 8.70 7.60 3.45
N TYR A 61 9.54 8.51 2.98
CA TYR A 61 10.03 9.58 3.81
C TYR A 61 8.93 10.59 4.11
N ARG A 62 8.92 11.10 5.35
CA ARG A 62 7.94 12.11 5.80
C ARG A 62 7.94 13.35 4.91
N GLU A 63 9.12 13.80 4.50
CA GLU A 63 9.28 14.98 3.63
C GLU A 63 8.65 14.76 2.25
N ASP A 64 8.86 13.59 1.64
CA ASP A 64 8.23 13.25 0.35
C ASP A 64 6.70 13.29 0.45
N CYS A 65 6.14 12.79 1.56
CA CYS A 65 4.70 12.84 1.82
C CYS A 65 4.20 14.29 1.95
N ILE A 66 4.92 15.14 2.70
CA ILE A 66 4.55 16.54 2.88
C ILE A 66 4.62 17.30 1.55
N ASN A 67 5.66 17.06 0.75
CA ASN A 67 5.88 17.73 -0.53
C ASN A 67 4.77 17.48 -1.56
N ILE A 68 4.04 16.38 -1.43
CA ILE A 68 2.90 16.05 -2.28
C ILE A 68 1.55 16.34 -1.62
N ASN A 69 1.55 16.94 -0.41
CA ASN A 69 0.37 17.20 0.41
C ASN A 69 -0.34 15.96 0.96
N GLY A 70 0.40 14.86 1.18
CA GLY A 70 -0.14 13.63 1.77
C GLY A 70 -1.08 12.84 0.87
N PHE A 71 -1.98 12.09 1.48
CA PHE A 71 -3.05 11.40 0.76
C PHE A 71 -4.12 12.39 0.32
N ASN A 72 -4.76 12.11 -0.81
CA ASN A 72 -5.84 12.91 -1.35
C ASN A 72 -7.18 12.48 -0.74
N ASN A 73 -7.79 13.35 0.06
CA ASN A 73 -9.05 13.10 0.76
C ASN A 73 -10.30 13.10 -0.14
N ASP A 74 -10.13 13.40 -1.44
CA ASP A 74 -11.23 13.29 -2.42
C ASP A 74 -11.53 11.84 -2.80
N PHE A 75 -10.65 10.89 -2.43
CA PHE A 75 -10.91 9.45 -2.61
C PHE A 75 -11.85 8.95 -1.54
N GLU A 76 -13.00 8.44 -1.98
CA GLU A 76 -14.01 7.84 -1.12
C GLU A 76 -14.14 6.34 -1.38
N GLY A 77 -14.47 5.58 -0.32
CA GLY A 77 -14.65 4.13 -0.42
C GLY A 77 -13.35 3.39 -0.71
N TRP A 78 -13.43 2.35 -1.51
CA TRP A 78 -12.31 1.46 -1.76
C TRP A 78 -11.64 1.71 -3.12
N GLY A 79 -10.30 1.85 -3.07
CA GLY A 79 -9.42 1.64 -4.21
C GLY A 79 -8.87 2.90 -4.86
N ARG A 80 -7.63 2.78 -5.31
CA ARG A 80 -6.80 3.73 -6.06
C ARG A 80 -6.13 4.84 -5.25
N GLU A 81 -6.52 5.10 -4.02
CA GLU A 81 -5.91 6.12 -3.15
C GLU A 81 -4.40 5.93 -2.98
N ASP A 82 -3.95 4.68 -2.77
CA ASP A 82 -2.55 4.32 -2.64
C ASP A 82 -1.78 4.44 -3.98
N SER A 83 -2.41 4.06 -5.08
CA SER A 83 -1.82 4.18 -6.41
C SER A 83 -1.69 5.64 -6.83
N GLU A 84 -2.66 6.48 -6.50
CA GLU A 84 -2.67 7.92 -6.77
C GLU A 84 -1.57 8.63 -5.96
N PHE A 85 -1.45 8.32 -4.66
CA PHE A 85 -0.39 8.83 -3.79
C PHE A 85 1.00 8.51 -4.38
N VAL A 86 1.24 7.26 -4.79
CA VAL A 86 2.52 6.86 -5.38
C VAL A 86 2.72 7.48 -6.76
N ALA A 87 1.68 7.68 -7.56
CA ALA A 87 1.78 8.37 -8.85
C ALA A 87 2.31 9.80 -8.65
N ARG A 88 1.80 10.55 -7.64
CA ARG A 88 2.31 11.89 -7.32
C ARG A 88 3.76 11.86 -6.82
N LEU A 89 4.16 10.87 -6.03
CA LEU A 89 5.57 10.69 -5.64
C LEU A 89 6.46 10.49 -6.87
N ILE A 90 6.08 9.60 -7.79
CA ILE A 90 6.83 9.35 -9.04
C ILE A 90 6.88 10.62 -9.90
N ASN A 91 5.78 11.36 -10.03
CA ASN A 91 5.73 12.63 -10.75
C ASN A 91 6.66 13.70 -10.13
N ASN A 92 6.92 13.61 -8.82
CA ASN A 92 7.93 14.40 -8.09
C ASN A 92 9.34 13.78 -8.14
N ARG A 93 9.60 12.81 -9.03
CA ARG A 93 10.88 12.13 -9.24
C ARG A 93 11.35 11.26 -8.06
N VAL A 94 10.47 10.96 -7.10
CA VAL A 94 10.76 10.00 -6.03
C VAL A 94 10.82 8.60 -6.62
N LYS A 95 11.90 7.88 -6.34
CA LYS A 95 12.12 6.53 -6.87
C LYS A 95 11.51 5.48 -5.97
N ARG A 96 10.66 4.63 -6.50
CA ARG A 96 10.11 3.47 -5.78
C ARG A 96 11.11 2.32 -5.79
N LYS A 97 11.30 1.68 -4.62
CA LYS A 97 12.02 0.41 -4.49
C LYS A 97 11.03 -0.69 -4.07
N SER A 98 10.96 -1.77 -4.85
CA SER A 98 10.23 -2.98 -4.44
C SER A 98 11.16 -3.86 -3.61
N ILE A 99 10.72 -4.22 -2.40
CA ILE A 99 11.48 -5.04 -1.46
C ILE A 99 10.86 -6.44 -1.43
N TYR A 100 11.70 -7.45 -1.69
CA TYR A 100 11.31 -8.86 -1.66
C TYR A 100 12.12 -9.58 -0.59
N PHE A 101 11.58 -10.64 -0.02
CA PHE A 101 12.24 -11.56 0.93
C PHE A 101 12.77 -10.95 2.23
N SER A 102 12.50 -9.68 2.55
CA SER A 102 12.95 -9.05 3.81
C SER A 102 11.87 -8.27 4.55
N ALA A 103 10.88 -7.73 3.87
CA ALA A 103 9.75 -7.03 4.48
C ALA A 103 8.50 -7.94 4.47
N ILE A 104 8.46 -8.89 5.38
CA ILE A 104 7.33 -9.83 5.49
C ILE A 104 6.19 -9.15 6.21
N GLN A 105 4.99 -9.24 5.62
CA GLN A 105 3.76 -8.77 6.21
C GLN A 105 2.68 -9.84 6.14
N LEU A 106 2.04 -10.10 7.25
CA LEU A 106 0.83 -10.90 7.38
C LEU A 106 -0.38 -9.97 7.38
N HIS A 107 -1.32 -10.20 6.49
CA HIS A 107 -2.54 -9.42 6.39
C HIS A 107 -3.68 -10.21 6.98
N LEU A 108 -4.25 -9.71 8.07
CA LEU A 108 -5.40 -10.31 8.73
C LEU A 108 -6.61 -10.29 7.79
N TRP A 109 -7.43 -11.31 7.88
CA TRP A 109 -8.67 -11.35 7.13
C TRP A 109 -9.65 -10.31 7.68
N HIS A 110 -10.34 -9.64 6.79
CA HIS A 110 -11.47 -8.76 7.07
C HIS A 110 -12.40 -8.70 5.86
N ASN A 111 -13.65 -8.31 6.07
CA ASN A 111 -14.59 -8.07 4.98
C ASN A 111 -14.07 -6.98 4.04
N GLU A 112 -14.28 -7.15 2.75
CA GLU A 112 -13.93 -6.12 1.77
C GLU A 112 -14.94 -4.97 1.81
N ASN A 113 -14.45 -3.74 1.70
CA ASN A 113 -15.28 -2.55 1.55
C ASN A 113 -15.97 -2.54 0.17
N SER A 114 -17.09 -1.81 0.09
CA SER A 114 -17.83 -1.60 -1.15
C SER A 114 -16.93 -1.01 -2.25
N ARG A 115 -17.11 -1.52 -3.47
CA ARG A 115 -16.37 -1.06 -4.66
C ARG A 115 -17.15 -0.05 -5.51
N LEU A 116 -18.22 0.52 -5.00
CA LEU A 116 -19.09 1.46 -5.73
C LEU A 116 -18.32 2.67 -6.27
N SER A 117 -17.38 3.19 -5.51
CA SER A 117 -16.56 4.36 -5.90
C SER A 117 -15.41 4.04 -6.87
N LEU A 118 -15.17 2.76 -7.20
CA LEU A 118 -13.98 2.35 -7.95
C LEU A 118 -13.86 3.05 -9.32
N LYS A 119 -14.97 3.18 -10.07
CA LYS A 119 -14.96 3.84 -11.37
C LYS A 119 -14.57 5.33 -11.29
N ARG A 120 -15.10 6.06 -10.29
CA ARG A 120 -14.71 7.45 -10.01
C ARG A 120 -13.23 7.53 -9.64
N ASN A 121 -12.78 6.66 -8.73
CA ASN A 121 -11.40 6.62 -8.27
C ASN A 121 -10.41 6.27 -9.40
N ASP A 122 -10.81 5.41 -10.35
CA ASP A 122 -10.03 5.12 -11.57
C ASP A 122 -9.82 6.37 -12.42
N LEU A 123 -10.87 7.16 -12.65
CA LEU A 123 -10.78 8.41 -13.41
C LEU A 123 -9.85 9.42 -12.74
N MET A 124 -9.93 9.55 -11.41
CA MET A 124 -9.04 10.44 -10.65
C MET A 124 -7.57 10.00 -10.77
N LEU A 125 -7.28 8.70 -10.65
CA LEU A 125 -5.93 8.16 -10.84
C LEU A 125 -5.42 8.42 -12.26
N HIS A 126 -6.22 8.16 -13.27
CA HIS A 126 -5.87 8.41 -14.68
C HIS A 126 -5.56 9.88 -14.93
N ASN A 127 -6.33 10.80 -14.34
CA ASN A 127 -6.07 12.25 -14.42
C ASN A 127 -4.68 12.60 -13.83
N VAL A 128 -4.33 12.05 -12.67
CA VAL A 128 -3.02 12.28 -12.04
C VAL A 128 -1.86 11.77 -12.89
N ILE A 129 -2.03 10.60 -13.52
CA ILE A 129 -1.00 9.99 -14.38
C ILE A 129 -0.84 10.81 -15.66
N ASN A 130 -1.93 11.08 -16.39
CA ASN A 130 -1.91 11.73 -17.71
C ASN A 130 -1.41 13.16 -17.63
N ASN A 131 -1.82 13.92 -16.60
CA ASN A 131 -1.47 15.32 -16.42
C ASN A 131 -0.21 15.50 -15.52
N ARG A 132 0.45 14.42 -15.12
CA ARG A 132 1.64 14.44 -14.26
C ARG A 132 1.47 15.31 -13.01
N ILE A 133 0.28 15.23 -12.39
CA ILE A 133 -0.04 16.00 -11.19
C ILE A 133 0.90 15.56 -10.06
N LYS A 134 1.47 16.56 -9.37
CA LYS A 134 2.47 16.36 -8.32
C LYS A 134 1.93 16.57 -6.91
N TRP A 135 0.85 17.31 -6.79
CA TRP A 135 0.32 17.78 -5.52
C TRP A 135 -1.22 17.64 -5.51
N CYS A 136 -1.82 17.18 -4.42
CA CYS A 136 -3.28 17.12 -4.31
C CYS A 136 -3.82 18.37 -3.59
N LYS A 137 -4.99 18.84 -4.01
CA LYS A 137 -5.61 20.04 -3.40
C LYS A 137 -6.15 19.74 -2.01
N ASN A 138 -6.78 18.59 -1.82
CA ASN A 138 -7.41 18.17 -0.58
C ASN A 138 -6.53 17.14 0.16
N GLY A 139 -5.52 17.61 0.87
CA GLY A 139 -4.56 16.79 1.61
C GLY A 139 -4.25 17.37 2.99
N ILE A 140 -3.01 17.24 3.46
CA ILE A 140 -2.56 17.65 4.80
C ILE A 140 -2.87 19.15 5.08
N ASN A 141 -2.67 20.02 4.08
CA ASN A 141 -2.86 21.45 4.27
C ASN A 141 -4.34 21.84 4.50
N THR A 142 -5.27 21.05 4.00
CA THR A 142 -6.71 21.30 4.21
C THR A 142 -7.11 20.95 5.64
N ILE A 143 -6.54 19.87 6.19
CA ILE A 143 -6.78 19.46 7.58
C ILE A 143 -6.26 20.51 8.56
N LYS A 144 -5.07 21.08 8.30
CA LYS A 144 -4.48 22.12 9.16
C LYS A 144 -5.29 23.43 9.21
N LYS A 145 -6.02 23.76 8.14
CA LYS A 145 -6.87 24.96 8.10
C LYS A 145 -8.17 24.79 8.88
N ASN A 146 -8.68 23.58 9.02
CA ASN A 146 -9.95 23.27 9.70
C ASN A 146 -9.75 22.89 11.18
N GLY A 147 -8.52 22.81 11.67
CA GLY A 147 -8.15 22.41 13.04
C GLY A 147 -7.46 23.49 13.86
N SER A 148 -7.47 24.75 13.39
CA SER A 148 -6.95 25.92 14.11
C SER A 148 -8.07 26.77 14.66
#